data_8ed102e57123e79d5fe5ed2b6987fd8d
#
_entry.id   8ed102e57123e79d5fe5ed2b6987fd8d
#
_cell.length_a   1.000
_cell.length_b   1.000
_cell.length_c   1.000
_cell.angle_alpha   90.00
_cell.angle_beta   90.00
_cell.angle_gamma   90.00
#
_symmetry.space_group_name_H-M   'P 1'
#
loop_
_entity.id
_entity.type
_entity.pdbx_description
1 polymer ?
#
loop_
_entity_poly.entity_id
_entity_poly.type
_entity_poly.pdbx_seq_one_letter_code
_entity_poly.pdbx_strand_id
1 'polypeptide(L)'
;MATDKRPYWGLLLGLCTAFQAAAQFKPATPPPPPAQQTEQAQVPLYSAKVNLARLLVSVRDRQGAIITNLNKEDFRVTDSGVEQQVAVFERNTSLPLSVAILMDTSGSTKIDLHYETGSVLRFISALLDAGNPDDKFALFTFNWHTNLDVDYSRSKARASKALNAAQGEGGTSLYDALYLASDTLSGREGRHVMVVVTDGGDTTSYKKYSDALRAAQQADAVLYPIVVVPIAGDAGRNLGGEHALATLAVSTGGRIFNPGSFDELDDAFSDIIRELRTQYLIGFYPKDVKEEPRRFHPVAVTVRPPGMRTIARSGYYEP
;
A
#
# COMPACT_ATOMS: atom_id res chain seq x y z
N MET A 1 0.10 60.97 33.04
CA MET A 1 -1.04 61.10 33.94
C MET A 1 -1.26 59.70 34.47
N ALA A 2 -0.64 59.35 35.65
CA ALA A 2 -1.10 59.54 37.00
C ALA A 2 -2.50 58.96 37.20
N THR A 3 -2.74 58.02 38.05
CA THR A 3 -2.47 57.79 39.51
C THR A 3 -2.92 56.36 39.85
N ASP A 4 -2.15 55.52 40.45
CA ASP A 4 -1.83 55.31 41.86
C ASP A 4 -3.06 55.24 42.80
N LYS A 5 -3.20 54.08 43.52
CA LYS A 5 -3.46 54.01 44.99
C LYS A 5 -3.66 52.54 45.44
N ARG A 6 -2.71 52.12 46.31
CA ARG A 6 -2.92 51.22 47.44
C ARG A 6 -3.50 52.12 48.60
N PRO A 7 -3.78 51.67 49.87
CA PRO A 7 -3.60 50.37 50.57
C PRO A 7 -4.81 50.03 51.51
N TYR A 8 -4.77 49.03 52.39
CA TYR A 8 -4.78 49.09 53.89
C TYR A 8 -4.94 47.70 54.52
N TRP A 9 -4.11 47.43 55.36
CA TRP A 9 -3.96 46.62 56.56
C TRP A 9 -5.22 46.37 57.36
N GLY A 10 -5.32 45.18 58.00
CA GLY A 10 -6.21 44.88 59.12
C GLY A 10 -5.67 43.71 59.94
N LEU A 11 -4.92 44.05 60.96
CA LEU A 11 -4.45 43.17 62.02
C LEU A 11 -5.61 42.90 62.99
N LEU A 12 -5.87 41.64 63.38
CA LEU A 12 -6.66 41.38 64.62
C LEU A 12 -6.03 40.20 65.36
N LEU A 13 -5.54 40.56 66.54
CA LEU A 13 -5.13 39.70 67.67
C LEU A 13 -6.37 39.00 68.26
N GLY A 14 -6.28 37.74 68.63
CA GLY A 14 -7.28 37.04 69.42
C GLY A 14 -6.68 35.88 70.23
N LEU A 15 -6.49 36.17 71.47
CA LEU A 15 -6.30 35.40 72.71
C LEU A 15 -6.20 33.83 72.61
N CYS A 16 -5.11 33.38 73.25
CA CYS A 16 -4.90 32.02 73.77
C CYS A 16 -5.86 31.69 74.92
N THR A 17 -6.50 30.53 74.87
CA THR A 17 -6.93 29.78 76.06
C THR A 17 -6.35 28.36 75.97
N ALA A 18 -5.46 28.07 76.91
CA ALA A 18 -4.90 26.73 77.07
C ALA A 18 -5.89 25.81 77.79
N PHE A 19 -6.23 24.73 77.13
CA PHE A 19 -6.93 23.61 77.75
C PHE A 19 -5.95 22.43 77.86
N GLN A 20 -5.53 22.09 79.08
CA GLN A 20 -4.75 20.92 79.41
C GLN A 20 -5.67 19.69 79.36
N ALA A 21 -5.53 18.86 78.40
CA ALA A 21 -6.12 17.49 78.36
C ALA A 21 -5.02 16.50 78.69
N ALA A 22 -5.19 15.75 79.78
CA ALA A 22 -4.31 14.68 80.20
C ALA A 22 -4.39 13.53 79.18
N ALA A 23 -3.31 13.24 78.47
CA ALA A 23 -3.20 12.12 77.58
C ALA A 23 -2.99 10.81 78.36
N GLN A 24 -3.96 9.92 78.37
CA GLN A 24 -3.79 8.54 78.82
C GLN A 24 -2.97 7.77 77.79
N PHE A 25 -1.78 7.33 78.19
CA PHE A 25 -0.93 6.44 77.40
C PHE A 25 -1.58 5.05 77.32
N LYS A 26 -2.09 4.68 76.14
CA LYS A 26 -2.32 3.26 75.80
C LYS A 26 -1.01 2.63 75.33
N PRO A 27 -0.63 1.45 75.82
CA PRO A 27 0.54 0.78 75.27
C PRO A 27 0.32 0.39 73.78
N ALA A 28 1.29 0.74 72.96
CA ALA A 28 1.28 0.44 71.52
C ALA A 28 1.37 -1.08 71.30
N THR A 29 0.43 -1.61 70.55
CA THR A 29 0.53 -2.98 70.03
C THR A 29 1.72 -3.07 69.06
N PRO A 30 2.54 -4.13 69.12
CA PRO A 30 3.64 -4.29 68.20
C PRO A 30 3.13 -4.42 66.73
N PRO A 31 3.86 -3.87 65.80
CA PRO A 31 3.45 -3.96 64.38
C PRO A 31 3.40 -5.42 63.93
N PRO A 32 2.47 -5.77 63.04
CA PRO A 32 2.42 -7.11 62.47
C PRO A 32 3.70 -7.43 61.65
N PRO A 33 4.16 -8.68 61.64
CA PRO A 33 5.31 -9.06 60.85
C PRO A 33 5.13 -8.68 59.38
N PRO A 34 6.19 -8.30 58.63
CA PRO A 34 6.08 -7.96 57.22
C PRO A 34 5.49 -9.12 56.48
N ALA A 35 4.40 -8.85 55.73
CA ALA A 35 3.81 -9.81 54.83
C ALA A 35 4.91 -10.28 53.83
N GLN A 36 5.17 -11.58 53.83
CA GLN A 36 6.01 -12.19 52.80
C GLN A 36 5.34 -11.91 51.49
N GLN A 37 5.91 -10.97 50.72
CA GLN A 37 5.58 -10.77 49.32
C GLN A 37 5.96 -12.07 48.61
N THR A 38 4.96 -12.87 48.31
CA THR A 38 5.11 -13.97 47.36
C THR A 38 5.54 -13.33 46.06
N GLU A 39 6.79 -13.52 45.69
CA GLU A 39 7.33 -13.13 44.39
C GLU A 39 6.53 -13.90 43.36
N GLN A 40 5.47 -13.24 42.85
CA GLN A 40 4.75 -13.73 41.67
C GLN A 40 5.78 -13.69 40.54
N ALA A 41 6.28 -14.86 40.19
CA ALA A 41 7.08 -15.06 38.99
C ALA A 41 6.28 -14.39 37.83
N GLN A 42 6.75 -13.24 37.38
CA GLN A 42 6.26 -12.64 36.15
C GLN A 42 6.60 -13.60 35.04
N VAL A 43 5.60 -14.41 34.66
CA VAL A 43 5.64 -15.13 33.40
C VAL A 43 5.83 -14.05 32.33
N PRO A 44 6.96 -14.05 31.61
CA PRO A 44 7.14 -13.07 30.56
C PRO A 44 6.00 -13.23 29.57
N LEU A 45 5.15 -12.22 29.47
CA LEU A 45 4.12 -12.15 28.47
C LEU A 45 4.83 -11.93 27.13
N TYR A 46 5.28 -13.02 26.51
CA TYR A 46 5.72 -13.00 25.13
C TYR A 46 4.49 -12.64 24.29
N SER A 47 4.29 -11.35 24.02
CA SER A 47 3.43 -10.94 22.93
C SER A 47 4.19 -11.27 21.65
N ALA A 48 4.08 -12.50 21.18
CA ALA A 48 4.47 -12.82 19.82
C ALA A 48 3.58 -11.93 18.91
N LYS A 49 4.16 -10.91 18.28
CA LYS A 49 3.54 -10.23 17.16
C LYS A 49 3.42 -11.26 16.05
N VAL A 50 2.29 -11.92 15.97
CA VAL A 50 2.03 -12.90 14.92
C VAL A 50 1.66 -12.11 13.67
N ASN A 51 2.64 -11.81 12.83
CA ASN A 51 2.47 -11.07 11.60
C ASN A 51 1.91 -12.01 10.52
N LEU A 52 0.66 -11.80 10.13
CA LEU A 52 0.04 -12.51 9.01
C LEU A 52 0.61 -11.96 7.68
N ALA A 53 1.39 -12.75 6.97
CA ALA A 53 1.78 -12.45 5.60
C ALA A 53 0.59 -12.73 4.67
N ARG A 54 0.19 -11.74 3.86
CA ARG A 54 -0.92 -11.82 2.91
C ARG A 54 -0.42 -11.74 1.48
N LEU A 55 -0.91 -12.61 0.62
CA LEU A 55 -0.57 -12.66 -0.80
C LEU A 55 -1.84 -12.57 -1.63
N LEU A 56 -1.85 -11.67 -2.60
CA LEU A 56 -2.84 -11.65 -3.68
C LEU A 56 -2.29 -12.50 -4.82
N VAL A 57 -3.08 -13.47 -5.25
CA VAL A 57 -2.64 -14.45 -6.24
C VAL A 57 -3.65 -14.50 -7.39
N SER A 58 -3.18 -14.26 -8.60
CA SER A 58 -3.91 -14.56 -9.83
C SER A 58 -3.43 -15.90 -10.39
N VAL A 59 -4.34 -16.72 -10.91
CA VAL A 59 -4.01 -17.99 -11.57
C VAL A 59 -4.52 -17.97 -12.99
N ARG A 60 -3.68 -18.36 -13.95
CA ARG A 60 -4.02 -18.43 -15.37
C ARG A 60 -3.66 -19.80 -15.94
N ASP A 61 -4.45 -20.25 -16.92
CA ASP A 61 -4.13 -21.43 -17.71
C ASP A 61 -3.08 -21.11 -18.79
N ARG A 62 -2.78 -22.11 -19.63
CA ARG A 62 -1.83 -21.97 -20.76
C ARG A 62 -2.32 -21.01 -21.85
N GLN A 63 -3.62 -20.81 -21.95
CA GLN A 63 -4.28 -19.90 -22.88
C GLN A 63 -4.37 -18.47 -22.33
N GLY A 64 -4.00 -18.27 -21.04
CA GLY A 64 -4.05 -16.99 -20.37
C GLY A 64 -5.39 -16.69 -19.71
N ALA A 65 -6.37 -17.61 -19.74
CA ALA A 65 -7.65 -17.43 -19.07
C ALA A 65 -7.48 -17.48 -17.54
N ILE A 66 -8.21 -16.61 -16.84
CA ILE A 66 -8.16 -16.55 -15.38
C ILE A 66 -8.91 -17.74 -14.78
N ILE A 67 -8.31 -18.41 -13.81
CA ILE A 67 -8.86 -19.56 -13.08
C ILE A 67 -9.32 -19.11 -11.70
N THR A 68 -10.60 -19.29 -11.39
CA THR A 68 -11.23 -18.75 -10.15
C THR A 68 -11.84 -19.82 -9.24
N ASN A 69 -11.74 -21.09 -9.62
CA ASN A 69 -12.42 -22.20 -8.96
C ASN A 69 -11.51 -23.13 -8.16
N LEU A 70 -10.27 -22.73 -7.89
CA LEU A 70 -9.33 -23.50 -7.08
C LEU A 70 -9.68 -23.45 -5.60
N ASN A 71 -9.32 -24.51 -4.87
CA ASN A 71 -9.47 -24.63 -3.43
C ASN A 71 -8.13 -24.34 -2.72
N LYS A 72 -8.19 -24.16 -1.41
CA LYS A 72 -7.01 -23.93 -0.57
C LYS A 72 -5.94 -25.00 -0.76
N GLU A 73 -6.35 -26.25 -0.87
CA GLU A 73 -5.49 -27.43 -0.99
C GLU A 73 -4.73 -27.50 -2.33
N ASP A 74 -5.19 -26.75 -3.33
CA ASP A 74 -4.52 -26.66 -4.63
C ASP A 74 -3.27 -25.79 -4.57
N PHE A 75 -3.15 -24.93 -3.56
CA PHE A 75 -2.04 -24.00 -3.41
C PHE A 75 -0.92 -24.54 -2.51
N ARG A 76 0.30 -24.25 -2.90
CA ARG A 76 1.50 -24.45 -2.08
C ARG A 76 2.24 -23.11 -2.01
N VAL A 77 2.56 -22.68 -0.80
CA VAL A 77 3.27 -21.42 -0.53
C VAL A 77 4.60 -21.76 0.13
N THR A 78 5.67 -21.13 -0.32
CA THR A 78 6.98 -21.19 0.33
C THR A 78 7.45 -19.78 0.67
N ASP A 79 8.04 -19.61 1.86
CA ASP A 79 8.71 -18.40 2.32
C ASP A 79 10.17 -18.70 2.54
N SER A 80 11.07 -18.00 1.89
CA SER A 80 12.51 -18.23 1.97
C SER A 80 12.90 -19.70 1.73
N GLY A 81 12.13 -20.41 0.89
CA GLY A 81 12.29 -21.82 0.57
C GLY A 81 11.63 -22.80 1.56
N VAL A 82 11.07 -22.32 2.67
CA VAL A 82 10.35 -23.15 3.66
C VAL A 82 8.86 -23.19 3.32
N GLU A 83 8.26 -24.38 3.24
CA GLU A 83 6.83 -24.53 2.96
C GLU A 83 6.00 -24.01 4.14
N GLN A 84 4.99 -23.18 3.82
CA GLN A 84 4.13 -22.52 4.80
C GLN A 84 2.71 -23.06 4.76
N GLN A 85 2.09 -23.16 5.93
CA GLN A 85 0.69 -23.56 6.04
C GLN A 85 -0.23 -22.37 5.75
N VAL A 86 -1.09 -22.49 4.74
CA VAL A 86 -2.11 -21.48 4.45
C VAL A 86 -3.11 -21.42 5.61
N ALA A 87 -3.17 -20.28 6.29
CA ALA A 87 -4.09 -20.02 7.40
C ALA A 87 -5.38 -19.33 6.94
N VAL A 88 -5.26 -18.37 6.02
CA VAL A 88 -6.39 -17.62 5.45
C VAL A 88 -6.47 -17.92 3.97
N PHE A 89 -7.68 -18.17 3.47
CA PHE A 89 -7.95 -18.40 2.06
C PHE A 89 -9.30 -17.80 1.67
N GLU A 90 -9.29 -16.89 0.71
CA GLU A 90 -10.51 -16.30 0.14
C GLU A 90 -10.44 -16.35 -1.38
N ARG A 91 -11.55 -16.68 -2.01
CA ARG A 91 -11.72 -16.56 -3.46
C ARG A 91 -12.37 -15.22 -3.76
N ASN A 92 -11.92 -14.54 -4.83
CA ASN A 92 -12.52 -13.28 -5.26
C ASN A 92 -12.67 -12.30 -4.10
N THR A 93 -11.53 -12.03 -3.42
CA THR A 93 -11.55 -11.19 -2.21
C THR A 93 -12.31 -9.88 -2.43
N SER A 94 -13.19 -9.56 -1.49
CA SER A 94 -14.04 -8.35 -1.51
C SER A 94 -13.37 -7.14 -0.87
N LEU A 95 -12.11 -7.25 -0.42
CA LEU A 95 -11.40 -6.13 0.17
C LEU A 95 -11.40 -4.93 -0.79
N PRO A 96 -11.66 -3.70 -0.28
CA PRO A 96 -11.70 -2.50 -1.10
C PRO A 96 -10.35 -2.23 -1.77
N LEU A 97 -10.40 -1.60 -2.93
CA LEU A 97 -9.23 -1.20 -3.70
C LEU A 97 -8.89 0.27 -3.43
N SER A 98 -7.60 0.53 -3.17
CA SER A 98 -6.99 1.85 -3.30
C SER A 98 -6.11 1.83 -4.55
N VAL A 99 -6.55 2.51 -5.61
CA VAL A 99 -5.88 2.50 -6.92
C VAL A 99 -5.19 3.83 -7.16
N ALA A 100 -3.87 3.85 -7.19
CA ALA A 100 -3.09 4.98 -7.67
C ALA A 100 -2.95 4.87 -9.21
N ILE A 101 -3.47 5.81 -9.94
CA ILE A 101 -3.36 5.92 -11.39
C ILE A 101 -2.29 6.95 -11.69
N LEU A 102 -1.22 6.54 -12.35
CA LEU A 102 -0.09 7.38 -12.70
C LEU A 102 -0.08 7.55 -14.21
N MET A 103 -0.25 8.79 -14.66
CA MET A 103 -0.31 9.13 -16.07
C MET A 103 0.92 9.89 -16.48
N ASP A 104 1.65 9.37 -17.43
CA ASP A 104 2.78 10.04 -18.05
C ASP A 104 2.28 11.22 -18.87
N THR A 105 2.83 12.39 -18.57
CA THR A 105 2.58 13.64 -19.30
C THR A 105 3.90 14.23 -19.82
N SER A 106 4.85 13.37 -20.16
CA SER A 106 6.11 13.78 -20.80
C SER A 106 5.89 14.28 -22.21
N GLY A 107 6.94 14.85 -22.80
CA GLY A 107 6.84 15.44 -24.15
C GLY A 107 6.51 14.43 -25.25
N SER A 108 6.87 13.16 -25.09
CA SER A 108 6.62 12.08 -26.04
C SER A 108 5.13 11.68 -26.10
N THR A 109 4.41 11.72 -24.96
CA THR A 109 2.99 11.34 -24.90
C THR A 109 2.04 12.39 -25.47
N LYS A 110 2.53 13.59 -25.79
CA LYS A 110 1.73 14.75 -26.17
C LYS A 110 0.70 14.50 -27.28
N ILE A 111 1.04 13.66 -28.25
CA ILE A 111 0.17 13.38 -29.41
C ILE A 111 -1.02 12.51 -28.99
N ASP A 112 -0.78 11.52 -28.15
CA ASP A 112 -1.74 10.47 -27.80
C ASP A 112 -2.46 10.77 -26.47
N LEU A 113 -2.02 11.82 -25.73
CA LEU A 113 -2.50 12.20 -24.40
C LEU A 113 -4.02 12.33 -24.31
N HIS A 114 -4.69 12.85 -25.37
CA HIS A 114 -6.14 12.98 -25.39
C HIS A 114 -6.86 11.62 -25.37
N TYR A 115 -6.33 10.63 -26.07
CA TYR A 115 -6.91 9.29 -26.11
C TYR A 115 -6.65 8.55 -24.80
N GLU A 116 -5.43 8.66 -24.27
CA GLU A 116 -5.04 8.07 -22.98
C GLU A 116 -5.90 8.61 -21.84
N THR A 117 -6.12 9.94 -21.78
CA THR A 117 -7.00 10.56 -20.78
C THR A 117 -8.44 10.04 -20.87
N GLY A 118 -8.95 9.84 -22.08
CA GLY A 118 -10.28 9.25 -22.32
C GLY A 118 -10.36 7.80 -21.78
N SER A 119 -9.36 6.98 -22.08
CA SER A 119 -9.28 5.59 -21.60
C SER A 119 -9.14 5.51 -20.08
N VAL A 120 -8.33 6.36 -19.46
CA VAL A 120 -8.23 6.46 -18.00
C VAL A 120 -9.55 6.84 -17.35
N LEU A 121 -10.32 7.76 -17.94
CA LEU A 121 -11.66 8.12 -17.43
C LEU A 121 -12.66 6.96 -17.54
N ARG A 122 -12.61 6.18 -18.61
CA ARG A 122 -13.41 4.95 -18.75
C ARG A 122 -13.00 3.91 -17.69
N PHE A 123 -11.70 3.71 -17.49
CA PHE A 123 -11.19 2.84 -16.45
C PHE A 123 -11.67 3.24 -15.04
N ILE A 124 -11.55 4.53 -14.67
CA ILE A 124 -12.05 5.05 -13.40
C ILE A 124 -13.55 4.77 -13.25
N SER A 125 -14.32 4.98 -14.32
CA SER A 125 -15.76 4.73 -14.31
C SER A 125 -16.07 3.24 -14.07
N ALA A 126 -15.43 2.35 -14.82
CA ALA A 126 -15.61 0.90 -14.69
C ALA A 126 -15.16 0.37 -13.31
N LEU A 127 -14.05 0.91 -12.78
CA LEU A 127 -13.57 0.59 -11.44
C LEU A 127 -14.61 0.90 -10.36
N LEU A 128 -15.23 2.08 -10.44
CA LEU A 128 -16.14 2.58 -9.41
C LEU A 128 -17.57 2.08 -9.55
N ASP A 129 -18.06 1.84 -10.78
CA ASP A 129 -19.46 1.49 -11.04
C ASP A 129 -19.80 0.04 -10.71
N ALA A 130 -18.86 -0.88 -11.00
CA ALA A 130 -19.05 -2.32 -10.78
C ALA A 130 -18.29 -2.87 -9.58
N GLY A 131 -17.64 -2.00 -8.78
CA GLY A 131 -16.75 -2.38 -7.70
C GLY A 131 -17.35 -2.32 -6.30
N ASN A 132 -16.45 -2.49 -5.32
CA ASN A 132 -16.77 -2.28 -3.91
C ASN A 132 -17.12 -0.78 -3.69
N PRO A 133 -18.17 -0.45 -2.90
CA PRO A 133 -18.52 0.94 -2.61
C PRO A 133 -17.40 1.74 -1.94
N ASP A 134 -16.45 1.06 -1.29
CA ASP A 134 -15.28 1.68 -0.65
C ASP A 134 -14.04 1.77 -1.57
N ASP A 135 -14.12 1.29 -2.81
CA ASP A 135 -13.06 1.47 -3.79
C ASP A 135 -12.79 2.96 -4.05
N LYS A 136 -11.52 3.33 -4.07
CA LYS A 136 -11.08 4.70 -4.32
C LYS A 136 -9.92 4.72 -5.30
N PHE A 137 -9.85 5.80 -6.05
CA PHE A 137 -8.68 6.10 -6.87
C PHE A 137 -8.01 7.39 -6.42
N ALA A 138 -6.71 7.47 -6.64
CA ALA A 138 -5.93 8.72 -6.70
C ALA A 138 -5.38 8.88 -8.11
N LEU A 139 -5.23 10.11 -8.57
CA LEU A 139 -4.67 10.42 -9.88
C LEU A 139 -3.39 11.22 -9.72
N PHE A 140 -2.34 10.72 -10.34
CA PHE A 140 -1.05 11.37 -10.45
C PHE A 140 -0.77 11.68 -11.92
N THR A 141 -0.20 12.85 -12.18
CA THR A 141 0.49 13.12 -13.44
C THR A 141 1.98 13.25 -13.19
N PHE A 142 2.79 12.79 -14.12
CA PHE A 142 4.24 12.92 -14.01
C PHE A 142 4.89 13.23 -15.35
N ASN A 143 5.89 14.11 -15.28
CA ASN A 143 6.82 14.47 -16.33
C ASN A 143 8.18 14.74 -15.67
N TRP A 144 8.74 15.94 -15.72
CA TRP A 144 9.86 16.33 -14.85
C TRP A 144 9.49 16.36 -13.37
N HIS A 145 8.21 16.56 -13.08
CA HIS A 145 7.66 16.62 -11.74
C HIS A 145 6.57 15.58 -11.60
N THR A 146 6.35 15.15 -10.38
CA THR A 146 5.21 14.28 -10.04
C THR A 146 4.20 15.08 -9.23
N ASN A 147 2.95 15.09 -9.69
CA ASN A 147 1.85 15.78 -9.03
C ASN A 147 0.79 14.78 -8.58
N LEU A 148 0.25 14.97 -7.38
CA LEU A 148 -0.97 14.32 -6.93
C LEU A 148 -2.16 15.24 -7.27
N ASP A 149 -2.78 15.01 -8.41
CA ASP A 149 -3.85 15.90 -8.93
C ASP A 149 -5.18 15.63 -8.26
N VAL A 150 -5.46 14.38 -7.93
CA VAL A 150 -6.66 13.95 -7.20
C VAL A 150 -6.26 12.96 -6.11
N ASP A 151 -6.42 13.37 -4.85
CA ASP A 151 -6.26 12.47 -3.72
C ASP A 151 -7.40 11.44 -3.67
N TYR A 152 -7.19 10.32 -2.97
CA TYR A 152 -8.08 9.15 -2.93
C TYR A 152 -9.54 9.52 -2.79
N SER A 153 -10.31 9.25 -3.82
CA SER A 153 -11.66 9.75 -4.03
C SER A 153 -12.47 8.80 -4.92
N ARG A 154 -13.77 9.02 -4.96
CA ARG A 154 -14.71 8.44 -5.94
C ARG A 154 -15.21 9.47 -6.95
N SER A 155 -14.68 10.68 -6.93
CA SER A 155 -15.18 11.79 -7.75
C SER A 155 -14.67 11.75 -9.19
N LYS A 156 -15.45 11.15 -10.10
CA LYS A 156 -15.19 11.14 -11.54
C LYS A 156 -15.03 12.57 -12.10
N ALA A 157 -15.77 13.55 -11.56
CA ALA A 157 -15.70 14.93 -11.98
C ALA A 157 -14.33 15.57 -11.69
N ARG A 158 -13.72 15.24 -10.52
CA ARG A 158 -12.36 15.70 -10.19
C ARG A 158 -11.33 15.09 -11.12
N ALA A 159 -11.44 13.78 -11.43
CA ALA A 159 -10.58 13.11 -12.40
C ALA A 159 -10.67 13.75 -13.78
N SER A 160 -11.90 13.94 -14.29
CA SER A 160 -12.12 14.57 -15.60
C SER A 160 -11.52 15.98 -15.66
N LYS A 161 -11.69 16.78 -14.61
CA LYS A 161 -11.11 18.14 -14.56
C LYS A 161 -9.58 18.09 -14.59
N ALA A 162 -8.96 17.20 -13.83
CA ALA A 162 -7.51 17.07 -13.76
C ALA A 162 -6.93 16.57 -15.10
N LEU A 163 -7.50 15.50 -15.67
CA LEU A 163 -7.05 14.93 -16.94
C LEU A 163 -7.21 15.90 -18.11
N ASN A 164 -8.30 16.68 -18.15
CA ASN A 164 -8.50 17.69 -19.20
C ASN A 164 -7.53 18.88 -19.08
N ALA A 165 -6.91 19.09 -17.92
CA ALA A 165 -5.90 20.10 -17.70
C ALA A 165 -4.46 19.61 -17.96
N ALA A 166 -4.27 18.30 -18.11
CA ALA A 166 -2.97 17.70 -18.34
C ALA A 166 -2.35 18.17 -19.67
N GLN A 167 -1.06 18.45 -19.66
CA GLN A 167 -0.30 18.89 -20.84
C GLN A 167 0.97 18.08 -20.96
N GLY A 168 1.25 17.61 -22.18
CA GLY A 168 2.46 16.83 -22.48
C GLY A 168 3.68 17.73 -22.66
N GLU A 169 4.65 17.62 -21.73
CA GLU A 169 5.91 18.35 -21.79
C GLU A 169 7.02 17.70 -20.95
N GLY A 170 8.25 17.94 -21.30
CA GLY A 170 9.40 17.58 -20.48
C GLY A 170 9.85 16.15 -20.54
N GLY A 171 10.62 15.73 -19.53
CA GLY A 171 11.13 14.37 -19.36
C GLY A 171 10.16 13.48 -18.58
N THR A 172 10.62 12.32 -18.13
CA THR A 172 9.80 11.27 -17.49
C THR A 172 10.41 10.90 -16.14
N SER A 173 9.83 11.35 -15.02
CA SER A 173 10.26 11.00 -13.66
C SER A 173 9.45 9.82 -13.12
N LEU A 174 9.57 8.67 -13.78
CA LEU A 174 8.79 7.46 -13.51
C LEU A 174 9.04 6.90 -12.11
N TYR A 175 10.30 6.79 -11.69
CA TYR A 175 10.62 6.22 -10.36
C TYR A 175 10.23 7.15 -9.22
N ASP A 176 10.27 8.47 -9.42
CA ASP A 176 9.76 9.44 -8.45
C ASP A 176 8.23 9.30 -8.31
N ALA A 177 7.51 9.11 -9.41
CA ALA A 177 6.07 8.91 -9.43
C ALA A 177 5.67 7.60 -8.70
N LEU A 178 6.35 6.50 -9.00
CA LEU A 178 6.13 5.22 -8.34
C LEU A 178 6.41 5.29 -6.82
N TYR A 179 7.49 5.99 -6.45
CA TYR A 179 7.85 6.18 -5.05
C TYR A 179 6.78 6.99 -4.30
N LEU A 180 6.34 8.13 -4.86
CA LEU A 180 5.33 8.98 -4.26
C LEU A 180 3.97 8.24 -4.14
N ALA A 181 3.54 7.54 -5.19
CA ALA A 181 2.32 6.75 -5.15
C ALA A 181 2.38 5.64 -4.08
N SER A 182 3.52 4.97 -3.95
CA SER A 182 3.74 3.95 -2.92
C SER A 182 3.63 4.54 -1.51
N ASP A 183 4.22 5.71 -1.28
CA ASP A 183 4.15 6.42 0.00
C ASP A 183 2.70 6.74 0.38
N THR A 184 1.90 7.26 -0.56
CA THR A 184 0.49 7.56 -0.34
C THR A 184 -0.38 6.31 -0.12
N LEU A 185 0.01 5.15 -0.67
CA LEU A 185 -0.67 3.87 -0.47
C LEU A 185 -0.37 3.25 0.90
N SER A 186 0.84 3.42 1.43
CA SER A 186 1.33 2.74 2.65
C SER A 186 0.45 2.95 3.89
N GLY A 187 -0.28 4.08 3.98
CA GLY A 187 -1.18 4.39 5.09
C GLY A 187 -2.63 3.96 4.89
N ARG A 188 -2.94 3.22 3.82
CA ARG A 188 -4.32 2.89 3.45
C ARG A 188 -4.67 1.45 3.85
N GLU A 189 -5.97 1.23 4.04
CA GLU A 189 -6.51 -0.12 4.24
C GLU A 189 -6.96 -0.74 2.91
N GLY A 190 -7.04 -2.06 2.88
CA GLY A 190 -7.51 -2.83 1.73
C GLY A 190 -6.37 -3.28 0.81
N ARG A 191 -6.62 -3.31 -0.48
CA ARG A 191 -5.68 -3.73 -1.51
C ARG A 191 -5.10 -2.52 -2.23
N HIS A 192 -3.80 -2.48 -2.37
CA HIS A 192 -3.07 -1.39 -3.00
C HIS A 192 -2.70 -1.75 -4.44
N VAL A 193 -3.03 -0.86 -5.35
CA VAL A 193 -2.80 -1.05 -6.77
C VAL A 193 -2.20 0.22 -7.37
N MET A 194 -1.20 0.07 -8.21
CA MET A 194 -0.68 1.14 -9.07
C MET A 194 -0.92 0.75 -10.53
N VAL A 195 -1.55 1.63 -11.28
CA VAL A 195 -1.69 1.51 -12.73
C VAL A 195 -0.93 2.66 -13.36
N VAL A 196 0.08 2.35 -14.16
CA VAL A 196 0.95 3.34 -14.80
C VAL A 196 0.72 3.31 -16.29
N VAL A 197 0.36 4.45 -16.87
CA VAL A 197 0.26 4.65 -18.33
C VAL A 197 1.45 5.50 -18.76
N THR A 198 2.30 4.96 -19.61
CA THR A 198 3.54 5.62 -20.07
C THR A 198 3.94 5.08 -21.44
N ASP A 199 4.72 5.83 -22.20
CA ASP A 199 5.29 5.39 -23.48
C ASP A 199 6.76 4.95 -23.35
N GLY A 200 7.34 5.05 -22.15
CA GLY A 200 8.76 4.81 -22.01
C GLY A 200 9.27 4.54 -20.60
N GLY A 201 10.59 4.70 -20.50
CA GLY A 201 11.31 4.52 -19.26
C GLY A 201 11.65 5.83 -18.59
N ASP A 202 12.19 5.71 -17.39
CA ASP A 202 12.65 6.83 -16.59
C ASP A 202 13.79 7.62 -17.28
N THR A 203 13.72 8.95 -17.23
CA THR A 203 14.75 9.83 -17.79
C THR A 203 15.25 10.89 -16.82
N THR A 204 14.42 11.28 -15.84
CA THR A 204 14.69 12.47 -14.99
C THR A 204 14.49 12.27 -13.50
N SER A 205 14.16 11.05 -13.03
CA SER A 205 13.95 10.81 -11.60
C SER A 205 15.19 11.03 -10.74
N TYR A 206 14.96 11.51 -9.53
CA TYR A 206 15.95 11.51 -8.45
C TYR A 206 16.02 10.14 -7.76
N LYS A 207 14.89 9.43 -7.66
CA LYS A 207 14.82 8.06 -7.12
C LYS A 207 15.38 7.08 -8.13
N LYS A 208 15.96 5.99 -7.60
CA LYS A 208 16.46 4.90 -8.43
C LYS A 208 15.39 3.80 -8.58
N TYR A 209 15.55 2.95 -9.55
CA TYR A 209 14.74 1.74 -9.73
C TYR A 209 14.57 0.94 -8.42
N SER A 210 15.68 0.76 -7.67
CA SER A 210 15.66 0.02 -6.38
C SER A 210 14.81 0.70 -5.32
N ASP A 211 14.74 2.04 -5.32
CA ASP A 211 13.97 2.81 -4.35
C ASP A 211 12.47 2.68 -4.64
N ALA A 212 12.10 2.79 -5.94
CA ALA A 212 10.73 2.60 -6.40
C ALA A 212 10.23 1.17 -6.13
N LEU A 213 11.05 0.15 -6.45
CA LEU A 213 10.71 -1.25 -6.18
C LEU A 213 10.49 -1.49 -4.69
N ARG A 214 11.42 -1.05 -3.85
CA ARG A 214 11.33 -1.21 -2.40
C ARG A 214 10.09 -0.51 -1.85
N ALA A 215 9.80 0.71 -2.26
CA ALA A 215 8.63 1.45 -1.82
C ALA A 215 7.33 0.73 -2.20
N ALA A 216 7.22 0.23 -3.44
CA ALA A 216 6.06 -0.52 -3.90
C ALA A 216 5.85 -1.83 -3.09
N GLN A 217 6.92 -2.56 -2.80
CA GLN A 217 6.87 -3.79 -2.00
C GLN A 217 6.54 -3.52 -0.53
N GLN A 218 7.05 -2.43 0.06
CA GLN A 218 6.73 -2.01 1.42
C GLN A 218 5.28 -1.51 1.56
N ALA A 219 4.76 -0.87 0.52
CA ALA A 219 3.36 -0.46 0.44
C ALA A 219 2.40 -1.63 0.14
N ASP A 220 2.90 -2.85 -0.09
CA ASP A 220 2.11 -4.00 -0.54
C ASP A 220 1.30 -3.72 -1.81
N ALA A 221 1.85 -2.90 -2.70
CA ALA A 221 1.19 -2.41 -3.90
C ALA A 221 1.51 -3.26 -5.12
N VAL A 222 0.47 -3.72 -5.83
CA VAL A 222 0.59 -4.44 -7.09
C VAL A 222 0.69 -3.44 -8.24
N LEU A 223 1.69 -3.58 -9.09
CA LEU A 223 1.95 -2.67 -10.21
C LEU A 223 1.49 -3.26 -11.55
N TYR A 224 0.68 -2.50 -12.27
CA TYR A 224 0.23 -2.79 -13.65
C TYR A 224 0.70 -1.69 -14.60
N PRO A 225 1.88 -1.81 -15.21
CA PRO A 225 2.31 -0.91 -16.26
C PRO A 225 1.54 -1.17 -17.55
N ILE A 226 1.09 -0.11 -18.20
CA ILE A 226 0.54 -0.08 -19.54
C ILE A 226 1.49 0.77 -20.37
N VAL A 227 2.26 0.14 -21.25
CA VAL A 227 3.22 0.82 -22.10
C VAL A 227 2.58 1.07 -23.45
N VAL A 228 2.17 2.32 -23.69
CA VAL A 228 1.55 2.74 -24.94
C VAL A 228 2.66 3.00 -25.96
N VAL A 229 2.76 2.16 -26.98
CA VAL A 229 3.76 2.34 -28.04
C VAL A 229 3.18 3.32 -29.06
N PRO A 230 3.88 4.42 -29.39
CA PRO A 230 3.42 5.35 -30.43
C PRO A 230 3.21 4.65 -31.76
N ILE A 231 2.08 4.88 -32.40
CA ILE A 231 1.68 4.25 -33.68
C ILE A 231 2.68 4.57 -34.83
N ALA A 232 3.51 5.59 -34.65
CA ALA A 232 4.44 6.08 -35.68
C ALA A 232 5.71 5.26 -35.92
N GLY A 233 5.87 4.10 -35.28
CA GLY A 233 6.95 3.14 -35.58
C GLY A 233 7.91 2.88 -34.42
N ASP A 234 8.65 1.76 -34.51
CA ASP A 234 9.63 1.29 -33.51
C ASP A 234 10.84 2.23 -33.28
N ALA A 235 10.95 3.31 -34.03
CA ALA A 235 12.00 4.30 -33.90
C ALA A 235 11.75 5.18 -32.66
N GLY A 236 12.37 4.81 -31.54
CA GLY A 236 12.23 5.53 -30.27
C GLY A 236 11.76 4.67 -29.12
N ARG A 237 11.41 3.41 -29.36
CA ARG A 237 10.97 2.47 -28.32
C ARG A 237 12.08 2.25 -27.26
N ASN A 238 11.76 2.53 -25.99
CA ASN A 238 12.67 2.35 -24.88
C ASN A 238 12.58 0.93 -24.29
N LEU A 239 13.23 -0.03 -24.95
CA LEU A 239 13.23 -1.44 -24.51
C LEU A 239 13.80 -1.61 -23.08
N GLY A 240 14.74 -0.77 -22.66
CA GLY A 240 15.30 -0.79 -21.32
C GLY A 240 14.25 -0.39 -20.26
N GLY A 241 13.48 0.64 -20.54
CA GLY A 241 12.37 1.09 -19.69
C GLY A 241 11.25 0.06 -19.60
N GLU A 242 10.87 -0.54 -20.73
CA GLU A 242 9.86 -1.61 -20.76
C GLU A 242 10.30 -2.82 -19.94
N HIS A 243 11.58 -3.24 -20.06
CA HIS A 243 12.11 -4.35 -19.25
C HIS A 243 12.11 -4.03 -17.75
N ALA A 244 12.48 -2.80 -17.39
CA ALA A 244 12.42 -2.34 -15.99
C ALA A 244 10.98 -2.39 -15.45
N LEU A 245 10.01 -1.87 -16.21
CA LEU A 245 8.60 -1.90 -15.85
C LEU A 245 8.04 -3.33 -15.74
N ALA A 246 8.40 -4.21 -16.67
CA ALA A 246 8.02 -5.63 -16.63
C ALA A 246 8.56 -6.32 -15.37
N THR A 247 9.81 -6.02 -14.98
CA THR A 247 10.44 -6.60 -13.79
C THR A 247 9.79 -6.04 -12.51
N LEU A 248 9.48 -4.75 -12.46
CA LEU A 248 8.73 -4.12 -11.35
C LEU A 248 7.36 -4.77 -11.18
N ALA A 249 6.61 -4.95 -12.30
CA ALA A 249 5.31 -5.59 -12.28
C ALA A 249 5.37 -7.01 -11.71
N VAL A 250 6.25 -7.85 -12.24
CA VAL A 250 6.42 -9.23 -11.75
C VAL A 250 6.82 -9.27 -10.28
N SER A 251 7.72 -8.39 -9.86
CA SER A 251 8.20 -8.34 -8.47
C SER A 251 7.12 -7.93 -7.47
N THR A 252 6.10 -7.19 -7.92
CA THR A 252 4.98 -6.74 -7.10
C THR A 252 3.72 -7.59 -7.24
N GLY A 253 3.72 -8.61 -8.11
CA GLY A 253 2.58 -9.49 -8.33
C GLY A 253 1.59 -9.00 -9.40
N GLY A 254 2.01 -8.08 -10.23
CA GLY A 254 1.28 -7.62 -11.40
C GLY A 254 1.87 -8.13 -12.72
N ARG A 255 1.50 -7.46 -13.80
CA ARG A 255 2.02 -7.75 -15.14
C ARG A 255 1.98 -6.51 -16.04
N ILE A 256 2.84 -6.48 -17.03
CA ILE A 256 2.90 -5.43 -18.04
C ILE A 256 1.88 -5.68 -19.16
N PHE A 257 1.36 -4.60 -19.74
CA PHE A 257 0.53 -4.56 -20.92
C PHE A 257 1.20 -3.68 -21.98
N ASN A 258 1.16 -4.10 -23.23
CA ASN A 258 1.74 -3.37 -24.36
C ASN A 258 0.68 -3.24 -25.46
N PRO A 259 -0.34 -2.37 -25.28
CA PRO A 259 -1.36 -2.16 -26.30
C PRO A 259 -0.74 -1.52 -27.55
N GLY A 260 -1.07 -2.06 -28.73
CA GLY A 260 -0.69 -1.51 -30.01
C GLY A 260 -1.74 -0.58 -30.61
N SER A 261 -2.88 -0.40 -29.94
CA SER A 261 -3.97 0.47 -30.34
C SER A 261 -4.73 1.03 -29.12
N PHE A 262 -5.58 2.04 -29.33
CA PHE A 262 -6.42 2.57 -28.26
C PHE A 262 -7.52 1.61 -27.80
N ASP A 263 -8.03 0.77 -28.69
CA ASP A 263 -8.99 -0.28 -28.34
C ASP A 263 -8.32 -1.33 -27.43
N GLU A 264 -7.08 -1.72 -27.74
CA GLU A 264 -6.29 -2.60 -26.88
C GLU A 264 -5.92 -1.96 -25.54
N LEU A 265 -5.83 -0.61 -25.45
CA LEU A 265 -5.65 0.10 -24.20
C LEU A 265 -6.88 -0.04 -23.28
N ASP A 266 -8.09 0.07 -23.83
CA ASP A 266 -9.33 -0.17 -23.09
C ASP A 266 -9.47 -1.65 -22.66
N ASP A 267 -9.05 -2.57 -23.50
CA ASP A 267 -8.99 -4.01 -23.18
C ASP A 267 -8.00 -4.28 -22.04
N ALA A 268 -6.83 -3.64 -22.03
CA ALA A 268 -5.87 -3.74 -20.96
C ALA A 268 -6.45 -3.28 -19.61
N PHE A 269 -7.15 -2.16 -19.59
CA PHE A 269 -7.84 -1.68 -18.39
C PHE A 269 -8.95 -2.65 -17.93
N SER A 270 -9.71 -3.19 -18.86
CA SER A 270 -10.76 -4.19 -18.58
C SER A 270 -10.18 -5.48 -17.99
N ASP A 271 -9.05 -5.91 -18.50
CA ASP A 271 -8.30 -7.08 -18.00
C ASP A 271 -7.76 -6.86 -16.59
N ILE A 272 -7.24 -5.65 -16.28
CA ILE A 272 -6.80 -5.29 -14.93
C ILE A 272 -7.97 -5.38 -13.96
N ILE A 273 -9.12 -4.78 -14.26
CA ILE A 273 -10.30 -4.84 -13.40
C ILE A 273 -10.74 -6.29 -13.17
N ARG A 274 -10.80 -7.10 -14.24
CA ARG A 274 -11.17 -8.52 -14.15
C ARG A 274 -10.21 -9.28 -13.25
N GLU A 275 -8.91 -9.07 -13.40
CA GLU A 275 -7.89 -9.69 -12.56
C GLU A 275 -8.05 -9.29 -11.10
N LEU A 276 -8.18 -7.98 -10.83
CA LEU A 276 -8.36 -7.46 -9.48
C LEU A 276 -9.63 -8.01 -8.78
N ARG A 277 -10.70 -8.32 -9.53
CA ARG A 277 -11.94 -8.88 -8.97
C ARG A 277 -11.91 -10.39 -8.76
N THR A 278 -10.90 -11.08 -9.30
CA THR A 278 -10.82 -12.54 -9.30
C THR A 278 -9.60 -13.11 -8.57
N GLN A 279 -8.81 -12.25 -7.91
CA GLN A 279 -7.66 -12.69 -7.13
C GLN A 279 -8.05 -13.53 -5.92
N TYR A 280 -7.22 -14.54 -5.63
CA TYR A 280 -7.23 -15.23 -4.35
C TYR A 280 -6.47 -14.43 -3.31
N LEU A 281 -6.99 -14.35 -2.09
CA LEU A 281 -6.25 -13.89 -0.92
C LEU A 281 -5.75 -15.13 -0.17
N ILE A 282 -4.44 -15.25 -0.04
CA ILE A 282 -3.78 -16.30 0.71
C ILE A 282 -3.02 -15.67 1.86
N GLY A 283 -3.32 -16.10 3.10
CA GLY A 283 -2.60 -15.65 4.29
C GLY A 283 -1.92 -16.81 4.99
N PHE A 284 -0.70 -16.57 5.50
CA PHE A 284 0.04 -17.52 6.31
C PHE A 284 0.79 -16.81 7.43
N TYR A 285 1.05 -17.53 8.49
CA TYR A 285 1.94 -17.08 9.58
C TYR A 285 3.32 -17.67 9.31
N PRO A 286 4.36 -16.84 9.06
CA PRO A 286 5.70 -17.32 8.81
C PRO A 286 6.17 -18.24 9.95
N LYS A 287 6.60 -19.46 9.58
CA LYS A 287 7.08 -20.46 10.52
C LYS A 287 8.41 -21.04 10.03
N ASP A 288 9.33 -21.25 10.97
CA ASP A 288 10.65 -21.80 10.69
C ASP A 288 11.49 -20.98 9.70
N VAL A 289 11.22 -19.69 9.61
CA VAL A 289 11.97 -18.69 8.84
C VAL A 289 12.73 -17.79 9.80
N LYS A 290 13.92 -17.34 9.39
CA LYS A 290 14.72 -16.45 10.21
C LYS A 290 14.11 -15.05 10.20
N GLU A 291 13.66 -14.59 11.37
CA GLU A 291 13.17 -13.24 11.57
C GLU A 291 14.33 -12.25 11.67
N GLU A 292 14.36 -11.24 10.82
CA GLU A 292 15.30 -10.13 10.87
C GLU A 292 14.57 -8.85 10.45
N PRO A 293 14.52 -7.80 11.29
CA PRO A 293 13.82 -6.56 10.95
C PRO A 293 14.22 -5.99 9.59
N ARG A 294 13.26 -5.60 8.79
CA ARG A 294 13.44 -5.05 7.44
C ARG A 294 14.07 -6.02 6.43
N ARG A 295 14.13 -7.31 6.74
CA ARG A 295 14.58 -8.31 5.78
C ARG A 295 13.52 -8.53 4.71
N PHE A 296 13.98 -8.75 3.49
CA PHE A 296 13.12 -9.21 2.40
C PHE A 296 12.98 -10.72 2.45
N HIS A 297 11.73 -11.20 2.51
CA HIS A 297 11.35 -12.60 2.49
C HIS A 297 10.89 -12.98 1.09
N PRO A 298 11.66 -13.72 0.30
CA PRO A 298 11.22 -14.22 -0.99
C PRO A 298 10.12 -15.27 -0.81
N VAL A 299 9.00 -15.07 -1.52
CA VAL A 299 7.85 -15.97 -1.49
C VAL A 299 7.60 -16.55 -2.86
N ALA A 300 7.24 -17.83 -2.91
CA ALA A 300 6.74 -18.45 -4.12
C ALA A 300 5.40 -19.12 -3.86
N VAL A 301 4.48 -18.94 -4.80
CA VAL A 301 3.18 -19.62 -4.81
C VAL A 301 3.11 -20.52 -6.03
N THR A 302 2.73 -21.77 -5.84
CA THR A 302 2.50 -22.73 -6.92
C THR A 302 1.13 -23.39 -6.75
N VAL A 303 0.59 -23.92 -7.85
CA VAL A 303 -0.67 -24.68 -7.84
C VAL A 303 -0.44 -26.10 -8.31
N ARG A 304 -1.17 -27.05 -7.72
CA ARG A 304 -1.03 -28.49 -8.04
C ARG A 304 -1.51 -28.86 -9.44
N PRO A 305 -2.64 -28.31 -9.97
CA PRO A 305 -3.07 -28.66 -11.33
C PRO A 305 -2.01 -28.24 -12.36
N PRO A 306 -1.57 -29.15 -13.25
CA PRO A 306 -0.51 -28.88 -14.21
C PRO A 306 -0.96 -27.89 -15.28
N GLY A 307 0.00 -27.10 -15.79
CA GLY A 307 -0.26 -26.17 -16.89
C GLY A 307 -0.87 -24.84 -16.47
N MET A 308 -0.98 -24.59 -15.18
CA MET A 308 -1.40 -23.29 -14.64
C MET A 308 -0.17 -22.46 -14.24
N ARG A 309 -0.31 -21.13 -14.35
CA ARG A 309 0.69 -20.16 -13.92
C ARG A 309 0.10 -19.29 -12.80
N THR A 310 0.84 -19.13 -11.72
CA THR A 310 0.53 -18.21 -10.64
C THR A 310 1.23 -16.88 -10.86
N ILE A 311 0.54 -15.79 -10.52
CA ILE A 311 1.06 -14.43 -10.50
C ILE A 311 0.82 -13.92 -9.08
N ALA A 312 1.91 -13.65 -8.35
CA ALA A 312 1.91 -13.13 -6.99
C ALA A 312 3.20 -12.34 -6.78
N ARG A 313 3.23 -11.48 -5.76
CA ARG A 313 4.46 -10.75 -5.43
C ARG A 313 5.63 -11.70 -5.13
N SER A 314 6.84 -11.28 -5.46
CA SER A 314 8.05 -12.09 -5.27
C SER A 314 8.49 -12.22 -3.80
N GLY A 315 7.92 -11.43 -2.90
CA GLY A 315 8.23 -11.43 -1.47
C GLY A 315 7.64 -10.24 -0.75
N TYR A 316 8.00 -10.10 0.53
CA TYR A 316 7.59 -9.01 1.40
C TYR A 316 8.72 -8.60 2.34
N TYR A 317 8.63 -7.39 2.91
CA TYR A 317 9.52 -6.95 3.98
C TYR A 317 8.88 -7.20 5.33
N GLU A 318 9.67 -7.65 6.29
CA GLU A 318 9.26 -7.64 7.69
C GLU A 318 9.04 -6.20 8.18
N PRO A 319 7.97 -5.96 8.96
CA PRO A 319 7.67 -4.65 9.50
C PRO A 319 8.72 -4.13 10.50
#